data_ea9812ebb435011e4eaaf402184a6ae1
#
_entry.id   ea9812ebb435011e4eaaf402184a6ae1
#
_cell.length_a   1.000
_cell.length_b   1.000
_cell.length_c   1.000
_cell.angle_alpha   90.00
_cell.angle_beta   90.00
_cell.angle_gamma   90.00
#
_symmetry.space_group_name_H-M   'P 1'
#
loop_
_entity.id
_entity.type
_entity.pdbx_description
1 polymer ?
#
loop_
_entity_poly.entity_id
_entity_poly.type
_entity_poly.pdbx_seq_one_letter_code
_entity_poly.pdbx_strand_id
1 'polypeptide(L)'
;MDQIPLNIDLQPLEKKVFTTEEKPKDVRHNNILAAKTLADIIRTSLGPTGMDKMIKDSKGKVIITNDGATIVNHLQVLHPTAKMLVETSKAQDIAAGDGTTSVVVLAGALLGQAQILLDKNISPTVIADGFSEACNEAQKIIDDIEIEVKLDDRESLVQNCITSLSSKVVSNYSELLAPLAVDAVMKLVKSGDIYHDDVDLKDIRVSKKLGGTIEDTKMVDGIVFADNKVSKAAGGPTKVENPKIGLIQFSIANPKTDMDSTLQINDYTQMDRVLKQERKHILTMVKKIQATGCNVLLIQKSILRDAVNDLSLHYLAKAKIMVVKDFEREDVEFICKTLNCKPIAHIDSFTQEKLGTAAKCEEVTLSEGSKIVEITGVPNESKTVSILCRGSNQLVLDETERSLHDALCVVRSIIKRKAMVPGGSAPETEIAVRLSKLANETQGFKSYCYKGFADALEVIPYTLAENAGLKPVEIVTELRNKHKNGEKNAGINVKKGIISDMLNEKVIQPSLVTISALKLATEVVRMILKIDDIVICR
;
A
#
# COMPACT_ATOMS: atom_id res chain seq x y z
N MET A 1 -20.03 39.70 47.02
CA MET A 1 -19.89 38.28 46.60
C MET A 1 -21.18 37.90 45.89
N ASP A 2 -21.25 38.29 44.65
CA ASP A 2 -22.48 38.18 43.85
C ASP A 2 -22.46 36.89 43.04
N GLN A 3 -23.43 36.08 43.31
CA GLN A 3 -23.71 34.85 42.53
C GLN A 3 -24.36 35.23 41.20
N ILE A 4 -23.73 34.96 40.10
CA ILE A 4 -24.32 35.03 38.77
C ILE A 4 -25.16 33.78 38.55
N PRO A 5 -26.48 33.90 38.33
CA PRO A 5 -27.29 32.74 37.96
C PRO A 5 -27.07 32.38 36.50
N LEU A 6 -26.50 31.21 36.26
CA LEU A 6 -26.48 30.56 34.96
C LEU A 6 -27.88 30.02 34.65
N ASN A 7 -28.73 30.85 34.07
CA ASN A 7 -29.95 30.41 33.46
C ASN A 7 -29.64 29.99 32.02
N ILE A 8 -29.34 28.72 31.81
CA ILE A 8 -29.27 28.13 30.48
C ILE A 8 -30.70 27.68 30.16
N ASP A 9 -31.42 28.51 29.42
CA ASP A 9 -32.66 28.13 28.78
C ASP A 9 -32.37 27.05 27.72
N LEU A 10 -32.52 25.80 28.14
CA LEU A 10 -32.62 24.65 27.25
C LEU A 10 -33.97 24.72 26.53
N GLN A 11 -34.03 25.53 25.47
CA GLN A 11 -35.12 25.38 24.50
C GLN A 11 -35.02 23.95 23.92
N PRO A 12 -36.13 23.19 23.91
CA PRO A 12 -36.14 21.91 23.24
C PRO A 12 -35.79 22.12 21.78
N LEU A 13 -34.68 21.54 21.34
CA LEU A 13 -34.34 21.43 19.92
C LEU A 13 -35.54 20.77 19.23
N GLU A 14 -36.41 21.60 18.63
CA GLU A 14 -37.40 21.12 17.67
C GLU A 14 -36.65 20.25 16.67
N LYS A 15 -37.03 18.98 16.63
CA LYS A 15 -36.59 18.04 15.60
C LYS A 15 -37.05 18.58 14.25
N LYS A 16 -36.27 19.42 13.61
CA LYS A 16 -36.42 19.70 12.21
C LYS A 16 -36.14 18.38 11.49
N VAL A 17 -37.20 17.67 11.18
CA VAL A 17 -37.19 16.67 10.12
C VAL A 17 -36.90 17.45 8.86
N PHE A 18 -35.66 17.48 8.45
CA PHE A 18 -35.27 17.98 7.14
C PHE A 18 -35.80 16.97 6.10
N THR A 19 -37.07 17.09 5.75
CA THR A 19 -37.54 16.68 4.45
C THR A 19 -37.07 17.78 3.48
N THR A 20 -35.80 17.71 3.10
CA THR A 20 -35.35 18.42 1.91
C THR A 20 -36.01 17.68 0.74
N GLU A 21 -37.14 18.19 0.26
CA GLU A 21 -37.63 17.90 -1.07
C GLU A 21 -36.70 18.53 -2.11
N GLU A 22 -35.42 18.13 -2.07
CA GLU A 22 -34.52 18.40 -3.18
C GLU A 22 -35.04 17.58 -4.35
N LYS A 23 -35.34 18.28 -5.43
CA LYS A 23 -35.77 17.61 -6.66
C LYS A 23 -34.67 16.63 -7.09
N PRO A 24 -34.99 15.45 -7.64
CA PRO A 24 -33.99 14.45 -8.05
C PRO A 24 -32.87 14.99 -8.96
N LYS A 25 -33.16 16.04 -9.73
CA LYS A 25 -32.13 16.73 -10.54
C LYS A 25 -31.07 17.43 -9.68
N ASP A 26 -31.49 18.03 -8.55
CA ASP A 26 -30.59 18.78 -7.68
C ASP A 26 -29.64 17.82 -6.92
N VAL A 27 -30.15 16.66 -6.48
CA VAL A 27 -29.35 15.62 -5.82
C VAL A 27 -28.26 15.08 -6.75
N ARG A 28 -28.61 14.75 -8.00
CA ARG A 28 -27.61 14.28 -8.98
C ARG A 28 -26.56 15.33 -9.29
N HIS A 29 -26.98 16.58 -9.46
CA HIS A 29 -26.06 17.67 -9.70
C HIS A 29 -25.09 17.86 -8.54
N ASN A 30 -25.58 17.83 -7.29
CA ASN A 30 -24.77 17.92 -6.09
C ASN A 30 -23.80 16.73 -5.97
N ASN A 31 -24.24 15.51 -6.31
CA ASN A 31 -23.39 14.32 -6.34
C ASN A 31 -22.24 14.48 -7.34
N ILE A 32 -22.52 14.94 -8.55
CA ILE A 32 -21.52 15.18 -9.59
C ILE A 32 -20.55 16.29 -9.17
N LEU A 33 -21.07 17.37 -8.59
CA LEU A 33 -20.25 18.48 -8.12
C LEU A 33 -19.29 18.05 -7.01
N ALA A 34 -19.77 17.27 -6.04
CA ALA A 34 -18.95 16.75 -4.96
C ALA A 34 -17.81 15.82 -5.47
N ALA A 35 -18.12 14.97 -6.43
CA ALA A 35 -17.12 14.10 -7.07
C ALA A 35 -16.09 14.90 -7.87
N LYS A 36 -16.53 15.90 -8.62
CA LYS A 36 -15.66 16.76 -9.43
C LYS A 36 -14.72 17.60 -8.55
N THR A 37 -15.23 18.19 -7.48
CA THR A 37 -14.40 18.96 -6.54
C THR A 37 -13.31 18.09 -5.90
N LEU A 38 -13.60 16.83 -5.56
CA LEU A 38 -12.59 15.90 -5.06
C LEU A 38 -11.53 15.60 -6.14
N ALA A 39 -11.95 15.34 -7.37
CA ALA A 39 -11.03 15.10 -8.49
C ALA A 39 -10.12 16.32 -8.76
N ASP A 40 -10.66 17.54 -8.71
CA ASP A 40 -9.91 18.78 -8.91
C ASP A 40 -8.84 19.01 -7.83
N ILE A 41 -9.10 18.60 -6.57
CA ILE A 41 -8.12 18.67 -5.48
C ILE A 41 -6.90 17.78 -5.76
N ILE A 42 -7.13 16.59 -6.33
CA ILE A 42 -6.08 15.59 -6.56
C ILE A 42 -5.36 15.82 -7.89
N ARG A 43 -6.02 16.42 -8.86
CA ARG A 43 -5.52 16.61 -10.24
C ARG A 43 -4.11 17.21 -10.29
N THR A 44 -3.77 18.11 -9.38
CA THR A 44 -2.46 18.76 -9.31
C THR A 44 -1.32 17.84 -8.85
N SER A 45 -1.61 16.64 -8.34
CA SER A 45 -0.60 15.63 -7.98
C SER A 45 -0.32 14.60 -9.09
N LEU A 46 -0.99 14.71 -10.25
CA LEU A 46 -0.82 13.77 -11.36
C LEU A 46 0.48 14.00 -12.12
N GLY A 47 1.23 12.92 -12.34
CA GLY A 47 2.42 12.89 -13.19
C GLY A 47 3.74 13.24 -12.49
N PRO A 48 4.87 13.17 -13.23
CA PRO A 48 6.22 13.31 -12.65
C PRO A 48 6.54 14.72 -12.17
N THR A 49 5.80 15.72 -12.61
CA THR A 49 5.89 17.12 -12.17
C THR A 49 4.70 17.53 -11.29
N GLY A 50 3.94 16.54 -10.82
CA GLY A 50 2.85 16.76 -9.87
C GLY A 50 3.37 17.35 -8.56
N MET A 51 2.50 18.14 -7.89
CA MET A 51 2.84 18.78 -6.62
C MET A 51 2.46 17.88 -5.45
N ASP A 52 3.33 17.79 -4.46
CA ASP A 52 3.06 17.06 -3.23
C ASP A 52 1.99 17.75 -2.39
N LYS A 53 1.18 16.98 -1.71
CA LYS A 53 0.17 17.48 -0.77
C LYS A 53 0.64 17.30 0.66
N MET A 54 0.51 18.38 1.45
CA MET A 54 0.71 18.34 2.89
C MET A 54 -0.66 18.18 3.57
N ILE A 55 -0.83 17.11 4.31
CA ILE A 55 -2.06 16.79 5.01
C ILE A 55 -1.78 16.83 6.51
N LYS A 56 -2.61 17.56 7.26
CA LYS A 56 -2.56 17.57 8.72
C LYS A 56 -3.72 16.75 9.27
N ASP A 57 -3.40 15.66 9.93
CA ASP A 57 -4.39 14.81 10.60
C ASP A 57 -5.01 15.50 11.82
N SER A 58 -6.17 15.04 12.26
CA SER A 58 -6.87 15.51 13.47
C SER A 58 -6.01 15.43 14.74
N LYS A 59 -5.05 14.49 14.78
CA LYS A 59 -4.07 14.32 15.87
C LYS A 59 -2.85 15.23 15.75
N GLY A 60 -2.79 16.10 14.74
CA GLY A 60 -1.66 17.00 14.50
C GLY A 60 -0.46 16.38 13.77
N LYS A 61 -0.53 15.10 13.38
CA LYS A 61 0.51 14.47 12.54
C LYS A 61 0.44 15.06 11.14
N VAL A 62 1.60 15.45 10.60
CA VAL A 62 1.74 15.92 9.23
C VAL A 62 2.18 14.76 8.34
N ILE A 63 1.56 14.64 7.18
CA ILE A 63 1.89 13.68 6.13
C ILE A 63 2.15 14.48 4.87
N ILE A 64 3.27 14.23 4.20
CA ILE A 64 3.60 14.80 2.89
C ILE A 64 3.64 13.64 1.91
N THR A 65 2.83 13.70 0.87
CA THR A 65 2.74 12.62 -0.12
C THR A 65 2.22 13.12 -1.46
N ASN A 66 2.57 12.40 -2.52
CA ASN A 66 2.00 12.56 -3.86
C ASN A 66 1.04 11.40 -4.21
N ASP A 67 1.00 10.35 -3.39
CA ASP A 67 0.13 9.21 -3.66
C ASP A 67 -1.35 9.55 -3.51
N GLY A 68 -2.13 9.32 -4.58
CA GLY A 68 -3.55 9.63 -4.64
C GLY A 68 -4.38 8.88 -3.61
N ALA A 69 -4.13 7.58 -3.39
CA ALA A 69 -4.87 6.79 -2.41
C ALA A 69 -4.67 7.32 -1.00
N THR A 70 -3.43 7.62 -0.64
CA THR A 70 -3.09 8.19 0.68
C THR A 70 -3.71 9.57 0.87
N ILE A 71 -3.63 10.45 -0.15
CA ILE A 71 -4.25 11.80 -0.09
C ILE A 71 -5.74 11.67 0.21
N VAL A 72 -6.46 10.89 -0.60
CA VAL A 72 -7.93 10.77 -0.50
C VAL A 72 -8.36 10.11 0.81
N ASN A 73 -7.61 9.13 1.31
CA ASN A 73 -7.89 8.44 2.57
C ASN A 73 -7.79 9.35 3.80
N HIS A 74 -6.87 10.31 3.78
CA HIS A 74 -6.68 11.25 4.88
C HIS A 74 -7.55 12.50 4.77
N LEU A 75 -8.19 12.75 3.62
CA LEU A 75 -9.17 13.81 3.48
C LEU A 75 -10.44 13.48 4.28
N GLN A 76 -10.88 14.43 5.10
CA GLN A 76 -12.14 14.30 5.84
C GLN A 76 -13.32 14.58 4.90
N VAL A 77 -13.73 13.57 4.15
CA VAL A 77 -14.82 13.67 3.19
C VAL A 77 -16.14 13.35 3.88
N LEU A 78 -17.09 14.29 3.84
CA LEU A 78 -18.42 14.11 4.44
C LEU A 78 -19.43 13.56 3.42
N HIS A 79 -19.33 13.99 2.17
CA HIS A 79 -20.30 13.64 1.13
C HIS A 79 -20.22 12.16 0.73
N PRO A 80 -21.37 11.43 0.66
CA PRO A 80 -21.37 9.99 0.37
C PRO A 80 -20.73 9.65 -0.98
N THR A 81 -21.02 10.41 -2.03
CA THR A 81 -20.49 10.21 -3.38
C THR A 81 -18.96 10.36 -3.42
N ALA A 82 -18.44 11.35 -2.70
CA ALA A 82 -17.00 11.53 -2.62
C ALA A 82 -16.34 10.37 -1.82
N LYS A 83 -17.01 9.78 -0.82
CA LYS A 83 -16.54 8.55 -0.15
C LYS A 83 -16.47 7.37 -1.11
N MET A 84 -17.38 7.24 -2.05
CA MET A 84 -17.29 6.19 -3.09
C MET A 84 -16.03 6.34 -3.94
N LEU A 85 -15.62 7.56 -4.28
CA LEU A 85 -14.36 7.80 -4.99
C LEU A 85 -13.13 7.47 -4.14
N VAL A 86 -13.18 7.72 -2.82
CA VAL A 86 -12.13 7.27 -1.89
C VAL A 86 -11.96 5.75 -1.93
N GLU A 87 -13.07 5.02 -1.86
CA GLU A 87 -13.04 3.56 -1.93
C GLU A 87 -12.58 3.03 -3.29
N THR A 88 -12.90 3.75 -4.37
CA THR A 88 -12.41 3.40 -5.71
C THR A 88 -10.90 3.57 -5.82
N SER A 89 -10.34 4.64 -5.26
CA SER A 89 -8.89 4.82 -5.21
C SER A 89 -8.20 3.70 -4.43
N LYS A 90 -8.78 3.26 -3.30
CA LYS A 90 -8.30 2.08 -2.55
C LYS A 90 -8.41 0.79 -3.36
N ALA A 91 -9.51 0.60 -4.08
CA ALA A 91 -9.69 -0.58 -4.92
C ALA A 91 -8.62 -0.64 -6.03
N GLN A 92 -8.27 0.50 -6.62
CA GLN A 92 -7.18 0.60 -7.59
C GLN A 92 -5.81 0.27 -6.97
N ASP A 93 -5.56 0.75 -5.76
CA ASP A 93 -4.34 0.46 -5.00
C ASP A 93 -4.19 -1.06 -4.75
N ILE A 94 -5.25 -1.74 -4.36
CA ILE A 94 -5.26 -3.19 -4.15
C ILE A 94 -5.11 -3.95 -5.48
N ALA A 95 -5.76 -3.49 -6.56
CA ALA A 95 -5.78 -4.19 -7.85
C ALA A 95 -4.45 -4.07 -8.59
N ALA A 96 -3.93 -2.87 -8.71
CA ALA A 96 -2.75 -2.54 -9.52
C ALA A 96 -1.64 -1.82 -8.74
N GLY A 97 -1.95 -1.14 -7.63
CA GLY A 97 -1.01 -0.41 -6.78
C GLY A 97 -0.49 0.89 -7.36
N ASP A 98 -0.83 1.21 -8.61
CA ASP A 98 -0.48 2.46 -9.28
C ASP A 98 -1.70 3.02 -10.02
N GLY A 99 -1.66 4.29 -10.44
CA GLY A 99 -2.77 4.95 -11.12
C GLY A 99 -3.92 5.35 -10.19
N THR A 100 -3.72 5.38 -8.90
CA THR A 100 -4.71 5.77 -7.87
C THR A 100 -5.24 7.19 -8.07
N THR A 101 -4.39 8.11 -8.48
CA THR A 101 -4.74 9.49 -8.85
C THR A 101 -5.53 9.52 -10.17
N SER A 102 -5.09 8.77 -11.17
CA SER A 102 -5.69 8.74 -12.51
C SER A 102 -7.13 8.25 -12.48
N VAL A 103 -7.46 7.24 -11.65
CA VAL A 103 -8.83 6.72 -11.49
C VAL A 103 -9.79 7.81 -11.02
N VAL A 104 -9.40 8.59 -10.01
CA VAL A 104 -10.27 9.63 -9.43
C VAL A 104 -10.44 10.79 -10.40
N VAL A 105 -9.35 11.22 -11.07
CA VAL A 105 -9.41 12.28 -12.09
C VAL A 105 -10.29 11.87 -13.25
N LEU A 106 -10.16 10.62 -13.73
CA LEU A 106 -10.97 10.07 -14.80
C LEU A 106 -12.45 9.97 -14.42
N ALA A 107 -12.75 9.49 -13.20
CA ALA A 107 -14.13 9.42 -12.71
C ALA A 107 -14.78 10.82 -12.63
N GLY A 108 -14.03 11.83 -12.14
CA GLY A 108 -14.48 13.22 -12.14
C GLY A 108 -14.73 13.77 -13.53
N ALA A 109 -13.86 13.47 -14.50
CA ALA A 109 -14.02 13.88 -15.89
C ALA A 109 -15.23 13.22 -16.57
N LEU A 110 -15.41 11.91 -16.37
CA LEU A 110 -16.57 11.17 -16.87
C LEU A 110 -17.89 11.71 -16.30
N LEU A 111 -17.93 12.03 -15.01
CA LEU A 111 -19.11 12.66 -14.40
C LEU A 111 -19.34 14.07 -14.95
N GLY A 112 -18.31 14.83 -15.24
CA GLY A 112 -18.42 16.13 -15.91
C GLY A 112 -19.04 16.01 -17.30
N GLN A 113 -18.63 15.04 -18.11
CA GLN A 113 -19.23 14.78 -19.41
C GLN A 113 -20.65 14.23 -19.29
N ALA A 114 -20.90 13.37 -18.29
CA ALA A 114 -22.25 12.89 -18.00
C ALA A 114 -23.22 14.04 -17.67
N GLN A 115 -22.76 15.06 -16.94
CA GLN A 115 -23.57 16.26 -16.67
C GLN A 115 -24.01 16.97 -17.97
N ILE A 116 -23.07 17.14 -18.91
CA ILE A 116 -23.37 17.76 -20.22
C ILE A 116 -24.44 16.94 -21.00
N LEU A 117 -24.36 15.60 -20.88
CA LEU A 117 -25.34 14.70 -21.50
C LEU A 117 -26.71 14.75 -20.80
N LEU A 118 -26.73 14.85 -19.48
CA LEU A 118 -27.95 15.04 -18.69
C LEU A 118 -28.63 16.37 -19.02
N ASP A 119 -27.88 17.44 -19.22
CA ASP A 119 -28.39 18.76 -19.63
C ASP A 119 -29.03 18.71 -21.03
N LYS A 120 -28.60 17.77 -21.87
CA LYS A 120 -29.24 17.45 -23.16
C LYS A 120 -30.47 16.55 -23.02
N ASN A 121 -30.94 16.30 -21.79
CA ASN A 121 -32.08 15.44 -21.47
C ASN A 121 -31.92 13.97 -21.88
N ILE A 122 -30.70 13.44 -21.90
CA ILE A 122 -30.44 12.00 -22.06
C ILE A 122 -30.64 11.31 -20.71
N SER A 123 -31.36 10.18 -20.69
CA SER A 123 -31.59 9.43 -19.44
C SER A 123 -30.29 8.98 -18.76
N PRO A 124 -30.16 9.11 -17.43
CA PRO A 124 -28.99 8.64 -16.69
C PRO A 124 -28.66 7.16 -16.91
N THR A 125 -29.68 6.32 -17.05
CA THR A 125 -29.51 4.88 -17.32
C THR A 125 -28.88 4.63 -18.68
N VAL A 126 -29.31 5.37 -19.71
CA VAL A 126 -28.74 5.26 -21.07
C VAL A 126 -27.28 5.74 -21.09
N ILE A 127 -26.97 6.81 -20.34
CA ILE A 127 -25.58 7.30 -20.21
C ILE A 127 -24.71 6.24 -19.50
N ALA A 128 -25.20 5.67 -18.40
CA ALA A 128 -24.49 4.67 -17.63
C ALA A 128 -24.18 3.39 -18.46
N ASP A 129 -25.15 2.93 -19.23
CA ASP A 129 -24.98 1.77 -20.10
C ASP A 129 -24.08 2.09 -21.31
N GLY A 130 -24.22 3.28 -21.89
CA GLY A 130 -23.36 3.77 -22.97
C GLY A 130 -21.89 3.91 -22.55
N PHE A 131 -21.62 4.38 -21.34
CA PHE A 131 -20.25 4.44 -20.79
C PHE A 131 -19.69 3.05 -20.51
N SER A 132 -20.52 2.09 -20.06
CA SER A 132 -20.09 0.71 -19.88
C SER A 132 -19.69 0.06 -21.21
N GLU A 133 -20.47 0.29 -22.29
CA GLU A 133 -20.12 -0.19 -23.62
C GLU A 133 -18.84 0.49 -24.14
N ALA A 134 -18.70 1.80 -23.96
CA ALA A 134 -17.50 2.54 -24.35
C ALA A 134 -16.25 2.02 -23.60
N CYS A 135 -16.36 1.67 -22.33
CA CYS A 135 -15.27 1.06 -21.57
C CYS A 135 -14.87 -0.31 -22.12
N ASN A 136 -15.84 -1.14 -22.52
CA ASN A 136 -15.54 -2.45 -23.13
C ASN A 136 -14.83 -2.31 -24.48
N GLU A 137 -15.22 -1.32 -25.29
CA GLU A 137 -14.50 -1.03 -26.53
C GLU A 137 -13.09 -0.45 -26.27
N ALA A 138 -12.96 0.41 -25.25
CA ALA A 138 -11.66 0.92 -24.83
C ALA A 138 -10.68 -0.20 -24.43
N GLN A 139 -11.19 -1.25 -23.75
CA GLN A 139 -10.36 -2.40 -23.38
C GLN A 139 -9.84 -3.15 -24.61
N LYS A 140 -10.70 -3.38 -25.62
CA LYS A 140 -10.26 -4.01 -26.89
C LYS A 140 -9.20 -3.19 -27.59
N ILE A 141 -9.30 -1.86 -27.53
CA ILE A 141 -8.30 -0.96 -28.10
C ILE A 141 -6.97 -1.09 -27.36
N ILE A 142 -7.00 -1.24 -26.01
CA ILE A 142 -5.77 -1.46 -25.24
C ILE A 142 -5.15 -2.80 -25.61
N ASP A 143 -5.94 -3.88 -25.72
CA ASP A 143 -5.47 -5.20 -26.14
C ASP A 143 -4.77 -5.18 -27.51
N ASP A 144 -5.18 -4.26 -28.41
CA ASP A 144 -4.53 -4.04 -29.72
C ASP A 144 -3.21 -3.25 -29.66
N ILE A 145 -2.99 -2.49 -28.59
CA ILE A 145 -1.80 -1.63 -28.41
C ILE A 145 -0.76 -2.31 -27.54
N GLU A 146 -1.15 -3.31 -26.79
CA GLU A 146 -0.29 -4.01 -25.84
C GLU A 146 0.96 -4.60 -26.50
N ILE A 147 2.06 -4.50 -25.75
CA ILE A 147 3.35 -5.08 -26.10
C ILE A 147 3.59 -6.22 -25.11
N GLU A 148 3.70 -7.44 -25.62
CA GLU A 148 4.03 -8.60 -24.79
C GLU A 148 5.44 -8.50 -24.21
N VAL A 149 5.58 -8.82 -22.95
CA VAL A 149 6.84 -8.78 -22.22
C VAL A 149 7.20 -10.16 -21.69
N LYS A 150 8.46 -10.50 -21.88
CA LYS A 150 9.04 -11.70 -21.27
C LYS A 150 9.51 -11.36 -19.86
N LEU A 151 9.11 -12.18 -18.88
CA LEU A 151 9.52 -12.00 -17.47
C LEU A 151 11.03 -12.12 -17.25
N ASP A 152 11.76 -12.72 -18.20
CA ASP A 152 13.22 -12.85 -18.14
C ASP A 152 13.95 -11.53 -18.44
N ASP A 153 13.27 -10.55 -19.05
CA ASP A 153 13.84 -9.24 -19.36
C ASP A 153 13.81 -8.31 -18.15
N ARG A 154 14.85 -8.45 -17.30
CA ARG A 154 15.01 -7.66 -16.09
C ARG A 154 15.11 -6.14 -16.40
N GLU A 155 15.70 -5.76 -17.54
CA GLU A 155 15.89 -4.34 -17.88
C GLU A 155 14.55 -3.65 -18.12
N SER A 156 13.63 -4.27 -18.85
CA SER A 156 12.29 -3.75 -19.08
C SER A 156 11.48 -3.64 -17.77
N LEU A 157 11.61 -4.62 -16.85
CA LEU A 157 10.95 -4.56 -15.54
C LEU A 157 11.48 -3.40 -14.70
N VAL A 158 12.79 -3.21 -14.64
CA VAL A 158 13.42 -2.10 -13.91
C VAL A 158 12.97 -0.76 -14.50
N GLN A 159 12.86 -0.64 -15.83
CA GLN A 159 12.44 0.59 -16.47
C GLN A 159 10.99 0.96 -16.12
N ASN A 160 10.09 -0.02 -16.02
CA ASN A 160 8.72 0.20 -15.56
C ASN A 160 8.68 0.72 -14.12
N CYS A 161 9.47 0.13 -13.24
CA CYS A 161 9.57 0.61 -11.85
C CYS A 161 10.13 2.04 -11.79
N ILE A 162 11.13 2.38 -12.61
CA ILE A 162 11.67 3.74 -12.70
C ILE A 162 10.59 4.72 -13.17
N THR A 163 9.76 4.33 -14.13
CA THR A 163 8.66 5.17 -14.62
C THR A 163 7.66 5.46 -13.50
N SER A 164 7.23 4.45 -12.74
CA SER A 164 6.34 4.64 -11.59
C SER A 164 6.97 5.49 -10.48
N LEU A 165 8.22 5.19 -10.10
CA LEU A 165 8.94 5.95 -9.06
C LEU A 165 9.24 7.39 -9.46
N SER A 166 9.29 7.72 -10.76
CA SER A 166 9.58 9.08 -11.23
C SER A 166 8.53 10.11 -10.84
N SER A 167 7.32 9.68 -10.52
CA SER A 167 6.22 10.53 -10.04
C SER A 167 6.23 10.75 -8.52
N LYS A 168 7.13 10.11 -7.78
CA LYS A 168 7.15 10.12 -6.32
C LYS A 168 8.24 11.04 -5.75
N VAL A 169 8.12 11.39 -4.48
CA VAL A 169 9.11 12.23 -3.76
C VAL A 169 10.53 11.63 -3.83
N VAL A 170 10.62 10.30 -3.87
CA VAL A 170 11.90 9.58 -3.95
C VAL A 170 12.43 9.39 -5.37
N SER A 171 11.95 10.14 -6.36
CA SER A 171 12.33 10.04 -7.78
C SER A 171 13.85 10.08 -8.02
N ASN A 172 14.57 10.86 -7.23
CA ASN A 172 16.04 10.96 -7.33
C ASN A 172 16.77 9.65 -7.01
N TYR A 173 16.13 8.74 -6.28
CA TYR A 173 16.68 7.44 -5.87
C TYR A 173 16.04 6.27 -6.64
N SER A 174 15.31 6.55 -7.71
CA SER A 174 14.62 5.54 -8.51
C SER A 174 15.57 4.48 -9.11
N GLU A 175 16.78 4.88 -9.50
CA GLU A 175 17.80 3.97 -10.04
C GLU A 175 18.30 2.94 -9.01
N LEU A 176 18.20 3.24 -7.73
CA LEU A 176 18.56 2.34 -6.63
C LEU A 176 17.36 1.49 -6.20
N LEU A 177 16.18 2.10 -6.04
CA LEU A 177 15.01 1.43 -5.48
C LEU A 177 14.33 0.48 -6.50
N ALA A 178 14.33 0.82 -7.79
CA ALA A 178 13.70 0.01 -8.82
C ALA A 178 14.34 -1.39 -8.96
N PRO A 179 15.68 -1.55 -9.07
CA PRO A 179 16.30 -2.86 -9.09
C PRO A 179 16.01 -3.68 -7.83
N LEU A 180 15.98 -3.04 -6.64
CA LEU A 180 15.65 -3.73 -5.38
C LEU A 180 14.22 -4.31 -5.40
N ALA A 181 13.25 -3.54 -5.90
CA ALA A 181 11.87 -3.99 -6.02
C ALA A 181 11.73 -5.15 -7.00
N VAL A 182 12.38 -5.04 -8.18
CA VAL A 182 12.35 -6.11 -9.19
C VAL A 182 13.01 -7.38 -8.65
N ASP A 183 14.19 -7.28 -8.06
CA ASP A 183 14.91 -8.45 -7.53
C ASP A 183 14.14 -9.11 -6.38
N ALA A 184 13.47 -8.34 -5.53
CA ALA A 184 12.63 -8.86 -4.45
C ALA A 184 11.46 -9.69 -5.00
N VAL A 185 10.73 -9.19 -5.98
CA VAL A 185 9.58 -9.90 -6.56
C VAL A 185 10.04 -11.09 -7.40
N MET A 186 11.10 -10.92 -8.22
CA MET A 186 11.62 -12.01 -9.05
C MET A 186 12.18 -13.17 -8.21
N LYS A 187 12.66 -12.89 -7.00
CA LYS A 187 13.09 -13.93 -6.05
C LYS A 187 11.91 -14.79 -5.59
N LEU A 188 10.76 -14.17 -5.31
CA LEU A 188 9.53 -14.89 -4.97
C LEU A 188 9.01 -15.73 -6.14
N VAL A 189 9.04 -15.19 -7.35
CA VAL A 189 8.61 -15.91 -8.57
C VAL A 189 9.47 -17.14 -8.82
N LYS A 190 10.79 -17.05 -8.65
CA LYS A 190 11.72 -18.18 -8.85
C LYS A 190 11.58 -19.27 -7.80
N SER A 191 11.18 -18.93 -6.58
CA SER A 191 11.02 -19.88 -5.47
C SER A 191 9.66 -20.57 -5.43
N GLY A 192 8.66 -20.02 -6.12
CA GLY A 192 7.29 -20.56 -6.16
C GLY A 192 7.02 -21.45 -7.35
N ASP A 193 6.02 -22.34 -7.21
CA ASP A 193 5.48 -23.09 -8.34
C ASP A 193 4.94 -22.11 -9.38
N ILE A 194 5.37 -22.25 -10.62
CA ILE A 194 5.06 -21.41 -11.79
C ILE A 194 3.55 -21.33 -12.11
N TYR A 195 2.71 -21.97 -11.31
CA TYR A 195 1.26 -22.08 -11.54
C TYR A 195 0.41 -20.93 -10.96
N HIS A 196 1.00 -20.00 -10.24
CA HIS A 196 0.25 -18.83 -9.76
C HIS A 196 0.73 -17.57 -10.48
N ASP A 197 -0.14 -17.05 -11.35
CA ASP A 197 0.02 -15.76 -12.02
C ASP A 197 -0.09 -14.56 -11.03
N ASP A 198 -0.04 -14.79 -9.73
CA ASP A 198 -0.11 -13.75 -8.71
C ASP A 198 0.94 -13.97 -7.61
N VAL A 199 1.56 -12.88 -7.17
CA VAL A 199 2.55 -12.85 -6.09
C VAL A 199 1.93 -12.15 -4.88
N ASP A 200 1.97 -12.81 -3.72
CA ASP A 200 1.53 -12.18 -2.47
C ASP A 200 2.62 -11.22 -1.94
N LEU A 201 2.34 -9.93 -1.99
CA LEU A 201 3.26 -8.91 -1.50
C LEU A 201 3.45 -8.93 0.02
N LYS A 202 2.60 -9.66 0.76
CA LYS A 202 2.81 -9.88 2.21
C LYS A 202 4.07 -10.69 2.51
N ASP A 203 4.56 -11.44 1.53
CA ASP A 203 5.82 -12.18 1.64
C ASP A 203 7.07 -11.29 1.42
N ILE A 204 6.87 -10.01 1.08
CA ILE A 204 7.93 -8.99 1.05
C ILE A 204 7.72 -8.05 2.23
N ARG A 205 8.63 -8.09 3.18
CA ARG A 205 8.57 -7.22 4.34
C ARG A 205 9.49 -6.01 4.17
N VAL A 206 8.91 -4.83 4.24
CA VAL A 206 9.65 -3.56 4.27
C VAL A 206 9.82 -3.15 5.73
N SER A 207 11.06 -3.16 6.23
CA SER A 207 11.40 -2.77 7.60
C SER A 207 12.00 -1.37 7.59
N LYS A 208 11.43 -0.45 8.37
CA LYS A 208 11.87 0.95 8.46
C LYS A 208 12.83 1.15 9.62
N LYS A 209 13.94 1.86 9.40
CA LYS A 209 14.84 2.27 10.48
C LYS A 209 15.32 3.68 10.29
N LEU A 210 15.01 4.52 11.27
CA LEU A 210 15.47 5.91 11.29
C LEU A 210 17.00 5.97 11.33
N GLY A 211 17.55 6.92 10.59
CA GLY A 211 18.97 7.19 10.49
C GLY A 211 19.62 6.69 9.20
N GLY A 212 20.69 7.35 8.77
CA GLY A 212 21.31 7.13 7.46
C GLY A 212 20.58 7.82 6.32
N THR A 213 20.91 7.45 5.11
CA THR A 213 20.33 7.98 3.87
C THR A 213 19.47 6.92 3.19
N ILE A 214 18.68 7.32 2.19
CA ILE A 214 17.90 6.37 1.37
C ILE A 214 18.85 5.43 0.60
N GLU A 215 20.07 5.88 0.31
CA GLU A 215 21.10 5.09 -0.37
C GLU A 215 21.54 3.86 0.43
N ASP A 216 21.39 3.90 1.76
CA ASP A 216 21.69 2.78 2.66
C ASP A 216 20.58 1.69 2.66
N THR A 217 19.53 1.87 1.85
CA THR A 217 18.46 0.89 1.71
C THR A 217 18.98 -0.35 1.01
N LYS A 218 18.77 -1.51 1.62
CA LYS A 218 19.28 -2.80 1.11
C LYS A 218 18.26 -3.92 1.20
N MET A 219 18.31 -4.83 0.26
CA MET A 219 17.64 -6.12 0.37
C MET A 219 18.47 -7.06 1.22
N VAL A 220 17.86 -7.81 2.13
CA VAL A 220 18.51 -8.79 2.99
C VAL A 220 17.94 -10.18 2.72
N ASP A 221 18.85 -11.14 2.49
CA ASP A 221 18.49 -12.53 2.30
C ASP A 221 18.20 -13.21 3.64
N GLY A 222 16.97 -13.03 4.13
CA GLY A 222 16.54 -13.51 5.42
C GLY A 222 15.53 -12.56 6.07
N ILE A 223 15.65 -12.38 7.38
CA ILE A 223 14.75 -11.51 8.14
C ILE A 223 15.55 -10.38 8.79
N VAL A 224 14.99 -9.18 8.72
CA VAL A 224 15.49 -8.01 9.46
C VAL A 224 14.41 -7.50 10.39
N PHE A 225 14.78 -7.37 11.66
CA PHE A 225 13.95 -6.73 12.67
C PHE A 225 14.52 -5.36 13.02
N ALA A 226 13.87 -4.32 12.55
CA ALA A 226 14.32 -2.95 12.72
C ALA A 226 14.03 -2.41 14.13
N ASP A 227 12.87 -2.75 14.70
CA ASP A 227 12.40 -2.20 15.98
C ASP A 227 12.75 -3.09 17.17
N ASN A 228 12.97 -4.37 16.92
CA ASN A 228 13.28 -5.33 17.97
C ASN A 228 14.77 -5.35 18.27
N LYS A 229 15.10 -5.41 19.56
CA LYS A 229 16.47 -5.47 20.04
C LYS A 229 16.71 -6.78 20.77
N VAL A 230 17.95 -7.23 20.77
CA VAL A 230 18.33 -8.33 21.64
C VAL A 230 18.14 -7.92 23.09
N SER A 231 17.28 -8.65 23.81
CA SER A 231 17.10 -8.47 25.24
C SER A 231 18.31 -9.06 25.97
N LYS A 232 19.18 -8.17 26.45
CA LYS A 232 20.41 -8.57 27.11
C LYS A 232 20.27 -8.54 28.63
N ALA A 233 20.51 -9.69 29.28
CA ALA A 233 21.09 -9.67 30.62
C ALA A 233 22.62 -9.64 30.48
N ALA A 234 23.34 -9.30 31.55
CA ALA A 234 24.81 -9.27 31.55
C ALA A 234 25.40 -10.59 31.01
N GLY A 235 26.17 -10.53 29.91
CA GLY A 235 26.82 -11.68 29.29
C GLY A 235 25.99 -12.50 28.29
N GLY A 236 24.83 -12.02 27.85
CA GLY A 236 24.05 -12.69 26.80
C GLY A 236 24.73 -12.60 25.41
N PRO A 237 24.57 -13.62 24.54
CA PRO A 237 25.14 -13.63 23.21
C PRO A 237 24.48 -12.59 22.32
N THR A 238 25.27 -11.97 21.44
CA THR A 238 24.81 -10.97 20.45
C THR A 238 24.95 -11.49 19.03
N LYS A 239 25.67 -12.58 18.86
CA LYS A 239 25.89 -13.27 17.59
C LYS A 239 25.85 -14.77 17.84
N VAL A 240 25.12 -15.49 16.99
CA VAL A 240 25.01 -16.95 17.01
C VAL A 240 25.16 -17.46 15.60
N GLU A 241 26.10 -18.41 15.40
CA GLU A 241 26.32 -19.11 14.14
C GLU A 241 25.54 -20.44 14.16
N ASN A 242 24.95 -20.80 13.02
CA ASN A 242 24.04 -21.94 12.87
C ASN A 242 22.95 -22.03 13.96
N PRO A 243 22.18 -20.95 14.15
CA PRO A 243 21.17 -20.90 15.19
C PRO A 243 20.03 -21.90 14.95
N LYS A 244 19.60 -22.56 16.02
CA LYS A 244 18.30 -23.22 16.10
C LYS A 244 17.32 -22.25 16.74
N ILE A 245 16.33 -21.81 15.97
CA ILE A 245 15.46 -20.68 16.32
C ILE A 245 14.11 -21.21 16.76
N GLY A 246 13.70 -20.88 17.97
CA GLY A 246 12.37 -21.20 18.50
C GLY A 246 11.47 -19.96 18.55
N LEU A 247 10.25 -20.04 18.01
CA LEU A 247 9.25 -18.99 18.07
C LEU A 247 8.20 -19.37 19.11
N ILE A 248 8.09 -18.58 20.17
CA ILE A 248 7.16 -18.83 21.28
C ILE A 248 6.08 -17.75 21.38
N GLN A 249 4.86 -18.19 21.71
CA GLN A 249 3.70 -17.33 21.91
C GLN A 249 3.33 -17.19 23.39
N PHE A 250 3.97 -17.94 24.27
CA PHE A 250 3.78 -17.85 25.72
C PHE A 250 4.88 -17.01 26.38
N SER A 251 4.58 -16.46 27.55
CA SER A 251 5.53 -15.65 28.33
C SER A 251 6.43 -16.53 29.20
N ILE A 252 7.71 -16.19 29.28
CA ILE A 252 8.68 -16.77 30.23
C ILE A 252 8.79 -15.80 31.41
N ALA A 253 7.76 -15.73 32.20
CA ALA A 253 7.64 -14.86 33.37
C ALA A 253 7.06 -15.62 34.54
N ASN A 254 7.10 -15.00 35.72
CA ASN A 254 6.45 -15.57 36.91
C ASN A 254 4.96 -15.78 36.63
N PRO A 255 4.40 -16.95 37.01
CA PRO A 255 2.96 -17.17 36.91
C PRO A 255 2.25 -16.12 37.79
N LYS A 256 1.32 -15.38 37.23
CA LYS A 256 0.44 -14.47 37.94
C LYS A 256 -0.92 -15.12 38.06
N THR A 257 -1.54 -14.97 39.23
CA THR A 257 -2.95 -15.37 39.44
C THR A 257 -3.87 -14.53 38.56
N ASP A 258 -5.03 -15.05 38.23
CA ASP A 258 -6.09 -14.30 37.55
C ASP A 258 -6.61 -13.18 38.45
N MET A 259 -7.29 -12.17 37.87
CA MET A 259 -7.78 -11.01 38.62
C MET A 259 -8.65 -11.37 39.80
N ASP A 260 -9.38 -12.50 39.71
CA ASP A 260 -10.31 -12.98 40.74
C ASP A 260 -9.64 -13.84 41.81
N SER A 261 -8.36 -14.18 41.65
CA SER A 261 -7.64 -15.05 42.56
C SER A 261 -6.52 -14.29 43.28
N THR A 262 -6.60 -14.14 44.59
CA THR A 262 -5.55 -13.53 45.41
C THR A 262 -4.90 -14.57 46.32
N LEU A 263 -3.56 -14.56 46.35
CA LEU A 263 -2.77 -15.35 47.30
C LEU A 263 -2.64 -14.54 48.60
N GLN A 264 -3.27 -15.00 49.65
CA GLN A 264 -3.05 -14.44 51.01
C GLN A 264 -1.91 -15.19 51.68
N ILE A 265 -0.82 -14.47 52.00
CA ILE A 265 0.36 -15.00 52.68
C ILE A 265 0.41 -14.37 54.07
N ASN A 266 0.23 -15.18 55.11
CA ASN A 266 0.19 -14.72 56.49
C ASN A 266 1.54 -14.89 57.19
N ASP A 267 2.51 -15.60 56.58
CA ASP A 267 3.79 -15.92 57.19
C ASP A 267 4.95 -15.70 56.20
N TYR A 268 6.07 -15.15 56.69
CA TYR A 268 7.24 -14.88 55.85
C TYR A 268 7.90 -16.17 55.33
N THR A 269 7.78 -17.29 56.03
CA THR A 269 8.30 -18.59 55.59
C THR A 269 7.53 -19.12 54.37
N GLN A 270 6.25 -18.82 54.28
CA GLN A 270 5.44 -19.13 53.08
C GLN A 270 5.85 -18.25 51.89
N MET A 271 6.15 -16.97 52.14
CA MET A 271 6.65 -16.05 51.11
C MET A 271 7.93 -16.58 50.49
N ASP A 272 8.91 -17.01 51.30
CA ASP A 272 10.17 -17.59 50.83
C ASP A 272 9.94 -18.87 50.03
N ARG A 273 8.98 -19.69 50.39
CA ARG A 273 8.64 -20.89 49.60
C ARG A 273 8.06 -20.53 48.25
N VAL A 274 7.16 -19.55 48.17
CA VAL A 274 6.58 -19.07 46.88
C VAL A 274 7.68 -18.53 45.97
N LEU A 275 8.56 -17.66 46.47
CA LEU A 275 9.67 -17.12 45.69
C LEU A 275 10.62 -18.21 45.18
N LYS A 276 10.91 -19.24 46.01
CA LYS A 276 11.70 -20.40 45.57
C LYS A 276 10.97 -21.23 44.51
N GLN A 277 9.66 -21.39 44.62
CA GLN A 277 8.85 -22.09 43.61
C GLN A 277 8.80 -21.34 42.27
N GLU A 278 8.61 -20.02 42.28
CA GLU A 278 8.67 -19.19 41.10
C GLU A 278 10.00 -19.30 40.35
N ARG A 279 11.12 -19.17 41.09
CA ARG A 279 12.47 -19.34 40.53
C ARG A 279 12.67 -20.73 39.93
N LYS A 280 12.18 -21.77 40.64
CA LYS A 280 12.25 -23.16 40.16
C LYS A 280 11.41 -23.37 38.91
N HIS A 281 10.25 -22.74 38.81
CA HIS A 281 9.37 -22.82 37.65
C HIS A 281 10.04 -22.24 36.40
N ILE A 282 10.58 -21.00 36.49
CA ILE A 282 11.32 -20.36 35.37
C ILE A 282 12.53 -21.23 34.98
N LEU A 283 13.30 -21.71 35.95
CA LEU A 283 14.48 -22.54 35.69
C LEU A 283 14.09 -23.85 34.99
N THR A 284 12.95 -24.44 35.33
CA THR A 284 12.43 -25.65 34.68
C THR A 284 12.03 -25.36 33.23
N MET A 285 11.39 -24.21 32.95
CA MET A 285 11.07 -23.79 31.60
C MET A 285 12.33 -23.57 30.76
N VAL A 286 13.32 -22.85 31.29
CA VAL A 286 14.59 -22.62 30.57
C VAL A 286 15.35 -23.93 30.32
N LYS A 287 15.34 -24.87 31.26
CA LYS A 287 15.96 -26.19 31.05
C LYS A 287 15.26 -26.99 29.96
N LYS A 288 13.92 -26.96 29.88
CA LYS A 288 13.17 -27.60 28.80
C LYS A 288 13.55 -27.02 27.44
N ILE A 289 13.65 -25.67 27.33
CA ILE A 289 14.08 -24.99 26.10
C ILE A 289 15.52 -25.38 25.74
N GLN A 290 16.42 -25.39 26.71
CA GLN A 290 17.83 -25.78 26.48
C GLN A 290 17.97 -27.25 26.03
N ALA A 291 17.16 -28.14 26.54
CA ALA A 291 17.19 -29.57 26.20
C ALA A 291 16.88 -29.84 24.73
N THR A 292 16.13 -28.98 24.05
CA THR A 292 15.85 -29.08 22.60
C THR A 292 16.97 -28.53 21.71
N GLY A 293 17.99 -27.92 22.32
CA GLY A 293 19.15 -27.33 21.62
C GLY A 293 18.84 -25.98 20.96
N CYS A 294 17.80 -25.29 21.40
CA CYS A 294 17.48 -23.94 20.93
C CYS A 294 18.55 -22.94 21.36
N ASN A 295 19.06 -22.13 20.42
CA ASN A 295 20.09 -21.11 20.65
C ASN A 295 19.56 -19.68 20.50
N VAL A 296 18.47 -19.50 19.76
CA VAL A 296 17.82 -18.21 19.55
C VAL A 296 16.33 -18.36 19.84
N LEU A 297 15.81 -17.47 20.65
CA LEU A 297 14.42 -17.46 21.07
C LEU A 297 13.73 -16.17 20.62
N LEU A 298 12.72 -16.31 19.78
CA LEU A 298 11.85 -15.23 19.35
C LEU A 298 10.56 -15.28 20.16
N ILE A 299 10.21 -14.18 20.79
CA ILE A 299 9.08 -14.13 21.73
C ILE A 299 8.04 -13.14 21.24
N GLN A 300 6.81 -13.63 21.06
CA GLN A 300 5.68 -12.79 20.67
C GLN A 300 5.30 -11.84 21.81
N LYS A 301 4.96 -10.60 21.45
CA LYS A 301 4.47 -9.59 22.38
C LYS A 301 3.16 -10.03 23.01
N SER A 302 3.09 -9.95 24.32
CA SER A 302 1.84 -10.15 25.07
C SER A 302 1.21 -8.81 25.41
N ILE A 303 -0.09 -8.69 25.27
CA ILE A 303 -0.84 -7.46 25.57
C ILE A 303 -0.97 -7.25 27.08
N LEU A 304 -1.10 -8.35 27.84
CA LEU A 304 -1.45 -8.31 29.26
C LEU A 304 -0.24 -8.41 30.20
N ARG A 305 0.90 -8.94 29.73
CA ARG A 305 2.06 -9.27 30.59
C ARG A 305 3.35 -9.03 29.83
N ASP A 306 4.44 -8.77 30.58
CA ASP A 306 5.78 -8.79 30.01
C ASP A 306 6.11 -10.18 29.47
N ALA A 307 6.60 -10.24 28.26
CA ALA A 307 6.95 -11.50 27.60
C ALA A 307 8.08 -12.24 28.35
N VAL A 308 9.01 -11.49 28.94
CA VAL A 308 10.18 -12.03 29.67
C VAL A 308 10.49 -11.12 30.86
N ASN A 309 10.77 -11.74 32.01
CA ASN A 309 11.23 -11.06 33.21
C ASN A 309 12.78 -11.02 33.26
N ASP A 310 13.38 -10.07 34.00
CA ASP A 310 14.85 -9.94 34.15
C ASP A 310 15.48 -11.21 34.70
N LEU A 311 14.82 -11.92 35.61
CA LEU A 311 15.27 -13.19 36.13
C LEU A 311 15.33 -14.26 35.03
N SER A 312 14.33 -14.29 34.14
CA SER A 312 14.28 -15.20 33.00
C SER A 312 15.39 -14.89 32.00
N LEU A 313 15.65 -13.59 31.72
CA LEU A 313 16.76 -13.15 30.88
C LEU A 313 18.11 -13.58 31.44
N HIS A 314 18.30 -13.50 32.76
CA HIS A 314 19.53 -13.95 33.41
C HIS A 314 19.77 -15.46 33.21
N TYR A 315 18.73 -16.29 33.38
CA TYR A 315 18.86 -17.73 33.17
C TYR A 315 19.06 -18.09 31.71
N LEU A 316 18.39 -17.39 30.76
CA LEU A 316 18.56 -17.58 29.32
C LEU A 316 19.98 -17.16 28.86
N ALA A 317 20.50 -16.04 29.38
CA ALA A 317 21.87 -15.61 29.13
C ALA A 317 22.90 -16.63 29.65
N LYS A 318 22.68 -17.21 30.85
CA LYS A 318 23.55 -18.28 31.40
C LYS A 318 23.49 -19.56 30.56
N ALA A 319 22.34 -19.84 29.95
CA ALA A 319 22.17 -20.94 28.99
C ALA A 319 22.71 -20.60 27.59
N LYS A 320 23.30 -19.40 27.37
CA LYS A 320 23.79 -18.87 26.08
C LYS A 320 22.71 -18.82 24.98
N ILE A 321 21.48 -18.56 25.35
CA ILE A 321 20.37 -18.40 24.43
C ILE A 321 20.18 -16.90 24.15
N MET A 322 20.20 -16.51 22.87
CA MET A 322 19.89 -15.15 22.43
C MET A 322 18.37 -14.95 22.44
N VAL A 323 17.92 -13.85 23.01
CA VAL A 323 16.48 -13.56 23.16
C VAL A 323 16.12 -12.29 22.40
N VAL A 324 15.17 -12.39 21.51
CA VAL A 324 14.55 -11.24 20.83
C VAL A 324 13.06 -11.25 21.18
N LYS A 325 12.56 -10.13 21.70
CA LYS A 325 11.21 -10.02 22.21
C LYS A 325 10.38 -9.01 21.43
N ASP A 326 9.09 -8.98 21.74
CA ASP A 326 8.13 -7.96 21.29
C ASP A 326 7.76 -8.06 19.80
N PHE A 327 7.69 -9.29 19.25
CA PHE A 327 7.14 -9.52 17.91
C PHE A 327 5.62 -9.37 17.92
N GLU A 328 5.08 -8.71 16.90
CA GLU A 328 3.65 -8.59 16.73
C GLU A 328 3.05 -9.89 16.16
N ARG A 329 1.75 -10.05 16.32
CA ARG A 329 1.08 -11.29 15.88
C ARG A 329 1.14 -11.48 14.37
N GLU A 330 1.10 -10.38 13.62
CA GLU A 330 1.18 -10.38 12.16
C GLU A 330 2.55 -10.86 11.65
N ASP A 331 3.61 -10.59 12.42
CA ASP A 331 4.97 -11.01 12.07
C ASP A 331 5.20 -12.52 12.19
N VAL A 332 4.39 -13.20 13.01
CA VAL A 332 4.57 -14.64 13.30
C VAL A 332 4.46 -15.49 12.03
N GLU A 333 3.50 -15.17 11.16
CA GLU A 333 3.32 -15.92 9.91
C GLU A 333 4.52 -15.75 8.98
N PHE A 334 4.98 -14.51 8.80
CA PHE A 334 6.17 -14.18 8.01
C PHE A 334 7.42 -14.89 8.54
N ILE A 335 7.64 -14.87 9.86
CA ILE A 335 8.76 -15.54 10.51
C ILE A 335 8.68 -17.05 10.29
N CYS A 336 7.49 -17.65 10.44
CA CYS A 336 7.29 -19.07 10.24
C CYS A 336 7.56 -19.51 8.79
N LYS A 337 7.08 -18.75 7.81
CA LYS A 337 7.35 -19.00 6.39
C LYS A 337 8.83 -18.92 6.07
N THR A 338 9.52 -17.90 6.59
CA THR A 338 10.94 -17.64 6.30
C THR A 338 11.87 -18.67 6.94
N LEU A 339 11.66 -18.99 8.22
CA LEU A 339 12.52 -19.90 8.98
C LEU A 339 12.10 -21.36 8.90
N ASN A 340 10.97 -21.64 8.21
CA ASN A 340 10.34 -22.96 8.17
C ASN A 340 10.13 -23.55 9.59
N CYS A 341 9.72 -22.69 10.54
CA CYS A 341 9.45 -23.07 11.93
C CYS A 341 7.94 -23.09 12.21
N LYS A 342 7.57 -23.75 13.31
CA LYS A 342 6.17 -23.75 13.78
C LYS A 342 6.06 -22.98 15.08
N PRO A 343 5.05 -22.09 15.25
CA PRO A 343 4.89 -21.34 16.47
C PRO A 343 4.52 -22.28 17.63
N ILE A 344 5.08 -22.01 18.82
CA ILE A 344 4.93 -22.84 19.99
C ILE A 344 4.08 -22.10 21.02
N ALA A 345 2.86 -22.59 21.24
CA ALA A 345 1.90 -21.98 22.16
C ALA A 345 2.12 -22.40 23.62
N HIS A 346 2.72 -23.57 23.88
CA HIS A 346 2.90 -24.10 25.23
C HIS A 346 4.26 -24.79 25.39
N ILE A 347 4.84 -24.69 26.58
CA ILE A 347 6.19 -25.23 26.86
C ILE A 347 6.28 -26.75 26.67
N ASP A 348 5.21 -27.51 26.90
CA ASP A 348 5.22 -28.96 26.74
C ASP A 348 5.24 -29.40 25.29
N SER A 349 4.82 -28.52 24.37
CA SER A 349 4.88 -28.75 22.93
C SER A 349 6.19 -28.29 22.28
N PHE A 350 7.21 -27.93 23.08
CA PHE A 350 8.50 -27.47 22.60
C PHE A 350 9.37 -28.68 22.18
N THR A 351 9.36 -28.97 20.86
CA THR A 351 10.11 -30.09 20.26
C THR A 351 11.14 -29.57 19.27
N GLN A 352 12.18 -30.38 19.01
CA GLN A 352 13.23 -29.99 18.07
C GLN A 352 12.72 -29.84 16.62
N GLU A 353 11.67 -30.56 16.25
CA GLU A 353 11.05 -30.52 14.90
C GLU A 353 10.38 -29.18 14.59
N LYS A 354 10.06 -28.39 15.61
CA LYS A 354 9.40 -27.08 15.46
C LYS A 354 10.40 -25.92 15.34
N LEU A 355 11.70 -26.21 15.52
CA LEU A 355 12.74 -25.19 15.45
C LEU A 355 13.09 -24.87 14.01
N GLY A 356 13.22 -23.58 13.71
CA GLY A 356 13.79 -23.09 12.47
C GLY A 356 15.33 -23.10 12.50
N THR A 357 15.94 -23.07 11.34
CA THR A 357 17.39 -23.02 11.17
C THR A 357 17.79 -21.85 10.29
N ALA A 358 18.96 -21.26 10.54
CA ALA A 358 19.58 -20.24 9.71
C ALA A 358 21.10 -20.36 9.78
N ALA A 359 21.83 -19.67 8.91
CA ALA A 359 23.29 -19.69 8.99
C ALA A 359 23.80 -18.75 10.08
N LYS A 360 23.18 -17.58 10.26
CA LYS A 360 23.68 -16.57 11.20
C LYS A 360 22.52 -15.75 11.75
N CYS A 361 22.57 -15.47 13.05
CA CYS A 361 21.72 -14.49 13.72
C CYS A 361 22.62 -13.53 14.50
N GLU A 362 22.55 -12.24 14.19
CA GLU A 362 23.36 -11.24 14.86
C GLU A 362 22.63 -9.92 15.12
N GLU A 363 23.07 -9.23 16.16
CA GLU A 363 22.71 -7.84 16.42
C GLU A 363 23.74 -6.94 15.73
N VAL A 364 23.31 -6.26 14.66
CA VAL A 364 24.14 -5.32 13.91
C VAL A 364 23.91 -3.92 14.47
N THR A 365 25.01 -3.24 14.80
CA THR A 365 24.97 -1.83 15.19
C THR A 365 25.18 -0.99 13.95
N LEU A 366 24.22 -0.13 13.65
CA LEU A 366 24.28 0.81 12.54
C LEU A 366 25.15 2.03 12.89
N SER A 367 25.55 2.80 11.88
CA SER A 367 26.47 3.95 11.99
C SER A 367 26.07 4.96 13.06
N GLU A 368 24.79 5.07 13.38
CA GLU A 368 24.25 6.01 14.38
C GLU A 368 24.06 5.41 15.78
N GLY A 369 24.60 4.23 16.03
CA GLY A 369 24.42 3.52 17.29
C GLY A 369 23.07 2.82 17.46
N SER A 370 22.16 2.96 16.50
CA SER A 370 20.92 2.18 16.48
C SER A 370 21.23 0.70 16.18
N LYS A 371 20.44 -0.20 16.74
CA LYS A 371 20.65 -1.63 16.63
C LYS A 371 19.49 -2.28 15.90
N ILE A 372 19.81 -3.26 15.07
CA ILE A 372 18.87 -4.13 14.37
C ILE A 372 19.27 -5.58 14.59
N VAL A 373 18.34 -6.49 14.42
CA VAL A 373 18.61 -7.93 14.44
C VAL A 373 18.47 -8.46 13.03
N GLU A 374 19.53 -9.03 12.49
CA GLU A 374 19.56 -9.68 11.18
C GLU A 374 19.68 -11.20 11.35
N ILE A 375 18.83 -11.93 10.64
CA ILE A 375 18.90 -13.40 10.51
C ILE A 375 19.15 -13.68 9.03
N THR A 376 20.33 -14.18 8.71
CA THR A 376 20.78 -14.41 7.34
C THR A 376 21.08 -15.88 7.06
N GLY A 377 21.08 -16.24 5.77
CA GLY A 377 21.37 -17.60 5.33
C GLY A 377 20.31 -18.59 5.77
N VAL A 378 19.07 -18.30 5.45
CA VAL A 378 17.96 -19.23 5.70
C VAL A 378 18.09 -20.41 4.74
N PRO A 379 18.01 -21.67 5.23
CA PRO A 379 18.12 -22.84 4.38
C PRO A 379 16.97 -22.89 3.39
N ASN A 380 17.34 -23.05 2.14
CA ASN A 380 16.48 -23.26 0.99
C ASN A 380 15.38 -22.24 0.73
N GLU A 381 15.60 -21.48 -0.34
CA GLU A 381 14.53 -20.87 -1.12
C GLU A 381 13.49 -20.17 -0.24
N SER A 382 13.96 -19.21 0.55
CA SER A 382 13.08 -18.41 1.38
C SER A 382 12.00 -17.80 0.48
N LYS A 383 10.78 -18.27 0.63
CA LYS A 383 9.59 -17.73 -0.05
C LYS A 383 9.26 -16.32 0.44
N THR A 384 10.20 -15.66 1.08
CA THR A 384 10.04 -14.34 1.67
C THR A 384 11.30 -13.50 1.48
N VAL A 385 11.12 -12.20 1.41
CA VAL A 385 12.19 -11.22 1.23
C VAL A 385 12.03 -10.08 2.23
N SER A 386 13.13 -9.59 2.78
CA SER A 386 13.12 -8.42 3.65
C SER A 386 13.90 -7.27 3.00
N ILE A 387 13.31 -6.08 3.00
CA ILE A 387 13.95 -4.85 2.55
C ILE A 387 14.10 -3.95 3.77
N LEU A 388 15.33 -3.53 4.07
CA LEU A 388 15.62 -2.57 5.11
C LEU A 388 15.67 -1.17 4.51
N CYS A 389 14.67 -0.33 4.82
CA CYS A 389 14.63 1.07 4.41
C CYS A 389 15.32 1.95 5.44
N ARG A 390 16.17 2.85 4.94
CA ARG A 390 16.89 3.84 5.73
C ARG A 390 16.45 5.24 5.32
N GLY A 391 16.52 6.19 6.26
CA GLY A 391 16.19 7.58 5.97
C GLY A 391 16.44 8.48 7.17
N SER A 392 16.71 9.74 6.89
CA SER A 392 17.04 10.75 7.91
C SER A 392 15.83 11.20 8.74
N ASN A 393 14.62 11.09 8.19
CA ASN A 393 13.39 11.55 8.82
C ASN A 393 12.28 10.50 8.65
N GLN A 394 11.37 10.44 9.63
CA GLN A 394 10.22 9.52 9.61
C GLN A 394 9.29 9.78 8.40
N LEU A 395 9.12 11.03 7.99
CA LEU A 395 8.32 11.37 6.81
C LEU A 395 8.90 10.79 5.53
N VAL A 396 10.23 10.90 5.38
CA VAL A 396 10.96 10.33 4.23
C VAL A 396 10.88 8.81 4.24
N LEU A 397 11.01 8.17 5.41
CA LEU A 397 10.88 6.71 5.55
C LEU A 397 9.49 6.22 5.17
N ASP A 398 8.44 6.89 5.67
CA ASP A 398 7.05 6.53 5.38
C ASP A 398 6.75 6.69 3.88
N GLU A 399 7.34 7.68 3.21
CA GLU A 399 7.18 7.88 1.77
C GLU A 399 8.02 6.88 0.94
N THR A 400 9.21 6.54 1.41
CA THR A 400 10.05 5.51 0.77
C THR A 400 9.37 4.14 0.81
N GLU A 401 8.74 3.79 1.93
CA GLU A 401 7.95 2.55 2.06
C GLU A 401 6.81 2.51 1.05
N ARG A 402 6.01 3.61 0.95
CA ARG A 402 4.90 3.69 -0.01
C ARG A 402 5.39 3.59 -1.44
N SER A 403 6.44 4.32 -1.79
CA SER A 403 7.02 4.30 -3.12
C SER A 403 7.56 2.91 -3.50
N LEU A 404 8.20 2.21 -2.55
CA LEU A 404 8.60 0.81 -2.73
C LEU A 404 7.40 -0.11 -2.91
N HIS A 405 6.34 0.09 -2.13
CA HIS A 405 5.11 -0.69 -2.27
C HIS A 405 4.51 -0.53 -3.67
N ASP A 406 4.45 0.70 -4.20
CA ASP A 406 3.97 0.95 -5.56
C ASP A 406 4.85 0.27 -6.61
N ALA A 407 6.19 0.35 -6.46
CA ALA A 407 7.12 -0.34 -7.36
C ALA A 407 6.92 -1.88 -7.32
N LEU A 408 6.72 -2.46 -6.15
CA LEU A 408 6.42 -3.89 -5.99
C LEU A 408 5.08 -4.26 -6.66
N CYS A 409 4.05 -3.42 -6.52
CA CYS A 409 2.75 -3.59 -7.16
C CYS A 409 2.83 -3.50 -8.69
N VAL A 410 3.67 -2.62 -9.23
CA VAL A 410 3.92 -2.51 -10.67
C VAL A 410 4.49 -3.82 -11.22
N VAL A 411 5.51 -4.39 -10.56
CA VAL A 411 6.08 -5.70 -10.98
C VAL A 411 5.03 -6.81 -10.86
N ARG A 412 4.26 -6.85 -9.78
CA ARG A 412 3.15 -7.80 -9.60
C ARG A 412 2.13 -7.68 -10.74
N SER A 413 1.79 -6.46 -11.14
CA SER A 413 0.84 -6.20 -12.22
C SER A 413 1.33 -6.72 -13.57
N ILE A 414 2.65 -6.64 -13.84
CA ILE A 414 3.26 -7.23 -15.04
C ILE A 414 3.24 -8.76 -14.99
N ILE A 415 3.42 -9.36 -13.82
CA ILE A 415 3.35 -10.82 -13.67
C ILE A 415 1.92 -11.32 -13.92
N LYS A 416 0.90 -10.61 -13.40
CA LYS A 416 -0.51 -10.93 -13.64
C LYS A 416 -0.91 -10.82 -15.11
N ARG A 417 -0.44 -9.78 -15.79
CA ARG A 417 -0.69 -9.54 -17.19
C ARG A 417 0.63 -9.18 -17.87
N LYS A 418 1.19 -10.12 -18.61
CA LYS A 418 2.50 -10.03 -19.28
C LYS A 418 2.48 -9.06 -20.45
N ALA A 419 1.93 -7.88 -20.25
CA ALA A 419 1.73 -6.87 -21.27
C ALA A 419 1.97 -5.47 -20.73
N MET A 420 2.57 -4.63 -21.54
CA MET A 420 2.86 -3.23 -21.26
C MET A 420 2.28 -2.33 -22.32
N VAL A 421 2.06 -1.07 -21.96
CA VAL A 421 1.62 -0.01 -22.87
C VAL A 421 2.58 1.18 -22.78
N PRO A 422 2.75 1.97 -23.84
CA PRO A 422 3.53 3.20 -23.78
C PRO A 422 2.92 4.17 -22.77
N GLY A 423 3.74 4.88 -22.01
CA GLY A 423 3.31 5.87 -21.04
C GLY A 423 3.02 7.25 -21.65
N GLY A 424 3.04 8.30 -20.80
CA GLY A 424 2.87 9.67 -21.26
C GLY A 424 1.49 9.99 -21.86
N SER A 425 0.43 9.30 -21.41
CA SER A 425 -0.95 9.38 -21.93
C SER A 425 -1.13 8.92 -23.38
N ALA A 426 -0.22 8.13 -23.92
CA ALA A 426 -0.39 7.57 -25.26
C ALA A 426 -1.63 6.66 -25.37
N PRO A 427 -1.88 5.68 -24.44
CA PRO A 427 -3.03 4.81 -24.54
C PRO A 427 -4.36 5.58 -24.39
N GLU A 428 -4.47 6.53 -23.48
CA GLU A 428 -5.67 7.32 -23.27
C GLU A 428 -6.05 8.14 -24.53
N THR A 429 -5.04 8.72 -25.18
CA THR A 429 -5.25 9.49 -26.42
C THR A 429 -5.62 8.59 -27.60
N GLU A 430 -4.98 7.42 -27.74
CA GLU A 430 -5.33 6.47 -28.81
C GLU A 430 -6.75 5.94 -28.64
N ILE A 431 -7.15 5.63 -27.41
CA ILE A 431 -8.54 5.24 -27.09
C ILE A 431 -9.50 6.37 -27.45
N ALA A 432 -9.19 7.61 -27.07
CA ALA A 432 -10.05 8.78 -27.38
C ALA A 432 -10.21 8.99 -28.88
N VAL A 433 -9.14 8.84 -29.66
CA VAL A 433 -9.18 8.98 -31.12
C VAL A 433 -10.02 7.87 -31.77
N ARG A 434 -9.82 6.61 -31.36
CA ARG A 434 -10.57 5.47 -31.93
C ARG A 434 -12.04 5.49 -31.50
N LEU A 435 -12.36 5.79 -30.24
CA LEU A 435 -13.73 5.94 -29.78
C LEU A 435 -14.45 7.10 -30.49
N SER A 436 -13.75 8.19 -30.78
CA SER A 436 -14.33 9.30 -31.56
C SER A 436 -14.65 8.86 -33.00
N LYS A 437 -13.87 7.99 -33.62
CA LYS A 437 -14.20 7.40 -34.93
C LYS A 437 -15.42 6.49 -34.83
N LEU A 438 -15.47 5.58 -33.84
CA LEU A 438 -16.61 4.71 -33.57
C LEU A 438 -17.89 5.50 -33.26
N ALA A 439 -17.79 6.62 -32.55
CA ALA A 439 -18.90 7.51 -32.27
C ALA A 439 -19.54 8.07 -33.56
N ASN A 440 -18.73 8.38 -34.59
CA ASN A 440 -19.24 8.86 -35.87
C ASN A 440 -19.91 7.76 -36.71
N GLU A 441 -19.54 6.49 -36.51
CA GLU A 441 -20.12 5.33 -37.21
C GLU A 441 -21.39 4.83 -36.50
N THR A 442 -21.51 5.08 -35.19
CA THR A 442 -22.65 4.61 -34.37
C THR A 442 -23.81 5.59 -34.45
N GLN A 443 -25.04 5.08 -34.56
CA GLN A 443 -26.25 5.89 -34.59
C GLN A 443 -26.94 5.99 -33.21
N GLY A 444 -27.63 7.09 -33.00
CA GLY A 444 -28.47 7.31 -31.81
C GLY A 444 -27.71 7.84 -30.60
N PHE A 445 -28.28 7.64 -29.41
CA PHE A 445 -27.73 8.19 -28.15
C PHE A 445 -26.34 7.62 -27.77
N LYS A 446 -26.00 6.42 -28.24
CA LYS A 446 -24.70 5.78 -27.99
C LYS A 446 -23.54 6.60 -28.58
N SER A 447 -23.74 7.23 -29.74
CA SER A 447 -22.75 8.13 -30.35
C SER A 447 -22.34 9.26 -29.41
N TYR A 448 -23.31 9.88 -28.73
CA TYR A 448 -23.03 10.94 -27.74
C TYR A 448 -22.30 10.41 -26.51
N CYS A 449 -22.61 9.19 -26.06
CA CYS A 449 -21.93 8.56 -24.93
C CYS A 449 -20.47 8.24 -25.27
N TYR A 450 -20.20 7.67 -26.45
CA TYR A 450 -18.84 7.36 -26.90
C TYR A 450 -18.01 8.63 -27.06
N LYS A 451 -18.60 9.69 -27.62
CA LYS A 451 -17.91 10.98 -27.72
C LYS A 451 -17.61 11.59 -26.35
N GLY A 452 -18.60 11.59 -25.43
CA GLY A 452 -18.39 12.09 -24.08
C GLY A 452 -17.32 11.29 -23.32
N PHE A 453 -17.26 9.97 -23.52
CA PHE A 453 -16.23 9.13 -22.93
C PHE A 453 -14.83 9.46 -23.50
N ALA A 454 -14.72 9.65 -24.83
CA ALA A 454 -13.49 10.05 -25.48
C ALA A 454 -13.00 11.43 -25.00
N ASP A 455 -13.91 12.40 -24.89
CA ASP A 455 -13.59 13.75 -24.39
C ASP A 455 -13.16 13.72 -22.91
N ALA A 456 -13.70 12.80 -22.09
CA ALA A 456 -13.29 12.62 -20.69
C ALA A 456 -11.86 12.08 -20.56
N LEU A 457 -11.45 11.15 -21.44
CA LEU A 457 -10.09 10.60 -21.45
C LEU A 457 -9.01 11.65 -21.71
N GLU A 458 -9.32 12.68 -22.49
CA GLU A 458 -8.37 13.76 -22.81
C GLU A 458 -8.03 14.64 -21.60
N VAL A 459 -8.74 14.51 -20.47
CA VAL A 459 -8.39 15.21 -19.23
C VAL A 459 -7.03 14.76 -18.69
N ILE A 460 -6.64 13.49 -18.88
CA ILE A 460 -5.34 12.97 -18.41
C ILE A 460 -4.17 13.67 -19.13
N PRO A 461 -4.04 13.64 -20.48
CA PRO A 461 -2.98 14.36 -21.17
C PRO A 461 -3.05 15.88 -20.95
N TYR A 462 -4.24 16.44 -20.84
CA TYR A 462 -4.42 17.86 -20.51
C TYR A 462 -3.79 18.20 -19.15
N THR A 463 -4.09 17.41 -18.13
CA THR A 463 -3.59 17.61 -16.76
C THR A 463 -2.07 17.40 -16.70
N LEU A 464 -1.54 16.40 -17.41
CA LEU A 464 -0.08 16.18 -17.48
C LEU A 464 0.65 17.38 -18.10
N ALA A 465 0.11 17.94 -19.19
CA ALA A 465 0.67 19.13 -19.83
C ALA A 465 0.57 20.36 -18.92
N GLU A 466 -0.55 20.53 -18.20
CA GLU A 466 -0.76 21.62 -17.25
C GLU A 466 0.24 21.57 -16.09
N ASN A 467 0.39 20.40 -15.46
CA ASN A 467 1.32 20.20 -14.34
C ASN A 467 2.80 20.34 -14.78
N ALA A 468 3.09 20.07 -16.06
CA ALA A 468 4.41 20.29 -16.65
C ALA A 468 4.68 21.76 -17.00
N GLY A 469 3.71 22.67 -16.82
CA GLY A 469 3.85 24.08 -17.21
C GLY A 469 3.84 24.32 -18.72
N LEU A 470 3.38 23.35 -19.50
CA LEU A 470 3.25 23.44 -20.96
C LEU A 470 1.90 24.06 -21.33
N LYS A 471 1.69 24.36 -22.60
CA LYS A 471 0.39 24.82 -23.11
C LYS A 471 -0.54 23.62 -23.39
N PRO A 472 -1.51 23.31 -22.52
CA PRO A 472 -2.23 22.03 -22.61
C PRO A 472 -3.00 21.87 -23.91
N VAL A 473 -3.66 22.94 -24.39
CA VAL A 473 -4.49 22.89 -25.59
C VAL A 473 -3.66 22.59 -26.85
N GLU A 474 -2.49 23.24 -26.98
CA GLU A 474 -1.59 23.03 -28.13
C GLU A 474 -1.07 21.58 -28.13
N ILE A 475 -0.58 21.11 -26.98
CA ILE A 475 -0.01 19.75 -26.82
C ILE A 475 -1.06 18.66 -27.07
N VAL A 476 -2.24 18.76 -26.49
CA VAL A 476 -3.30 17.76 -26.70
C VAL A 476 -3.76 17.73 -28.14
N THR A 477 -3.84 18.90 -28.80
CA THR A 477 -4.23 18.97 -30.21
C THR A 477 -3.15 18.34 -31.09
N GLU A 478 -1.87 18.61 -30.84
CA GLU A 478 -0.77 18.01 -31.59
C GLU A 478 -0.70 16.49 -31.36
N LEU A 479 -0.86 16.04 -30.11
CA LEU A 479 -0.89 14.63 -29.74
C LEU A 479 -2.02 13.89 -30.49
N ARG A 480 -3.22 14.45 -30.48
CA ARG A 480 -4.37 13.93 -31.25
C ARG A 480 -4.08 13.82 -32.74
N ASN A 481 -3.40 14.81 -33.33
CA ASN A 481 -3.03 14.76 -34.73
C ASN A 481 -2.01 13.67 -35.04
N LYS A 482 -1.00 13.46 -34.19
CA LYS A 482 -0.04 12.36 -34.32
C LYS A 482 -0.71 10.98 -34.29
N HIS A 483 -1.63 10.76 -33.32
CA HIS A 483 -2.40 9.52 -33.25
C HIS A 483 -3.31 9.30 -34.46
N LYS A 484 -3.92 10.37 -35.00
CA LYS A 484 -4.69 10.28 -36.27
C LYS A 484 -3.83 9.88 -37.46
N ASN A 485 -2.55 10.25 -37.45
CA ASN A 485 -1.58 9.89 -38.49
C ASN A 485 -1.03 8.46 -38.35
N GLY A 486 -1.40 7.77 -37.23
CA GLY A 486 -1.01 6.37 -36.99
C GLY A 486 0.17 6.17 -36.04
N GLU A 487 0.68 7.22 -35.41
CA GLU A 487 1.74 7.14 -34.40
C GLU A 487 1.16 6.72 -33.04
N LYS A 488 0.96 5.41 -32.84
CA LYS A 488 0.31 4.86 -31.64
C LYS A 488 1.09 5.07 -30.34
N ASN A 489 2.41 5.24 -30.44
CA ASN A 489 3.31 5.32 -29.26
C ASN A 489 3.66 6.77 -28.90
N ALA A 490 3.07 7.74 -29.59
CA ALA A 490 3.31 9.15 -29.31
C ALA A 490 2.71 9.52 -27.93
N GLY A 491 3.49 10.15 -27.07
CA GLY A 491 3.06 10.59 -25.75
C GLY A 491 3.77 11.88 -25.33
N ILE A 492 3.37 12.42 -24.20
CA ILE A 492 3.91 13.66 -23.66
C ILE A 492 5.19 13.36 -22.90
N ASN A 493 6.31 13.85 -23.37
CA ASN A 493 7.56 13.84 -22.65
C ASN A 493 7.67 15.10 -21.78
N VAL A 494 7.33 14.93 -20.51
CA VAL A 494 7.29 16.02 -19.53
C VAL A 494 8.68 16.63 -19.29
N LYS A 495 9.74 15.82 -19.32
CA LYS A 495 11.13 16.30 -19.12
C LYS A 495 11.63 17.20 -20.25
N LYS A 496 11.26 16.87 -21.50
CA LYS A 496 11.68 17.63 -22.68
C LYS A 496 10.64 18.68 -23.11
N GLY A 497 9.41 18.60 -22.61
CA GLY A 497 8.32 19.51 -22.97
C GLY A 497 7.81 19.34 -24.40
N ILE A 498 7.99 18.16 -24.99
CA ILE A 498 7.61 17.85 -26.38
C ILE A 498 6.87 16.51 -26.46
N ILE A 499 6.19 16.28 -27.59
CA ILE A 499 5.61 14.99 -27.91
C ILE A 499 6.65 14.12 -28.60
N SER A 500 6.96 12.96 -28.01
CA SER A 500 7.93 12.00 -28.55
C SER A 500 7.38 10.58 -28.52
N ASP A 501 8.06 9.64 -29.14
CA ASP A 501 7.76 8.21 -29.03
C ASP A 501 8.20 7.71 -27.65
N MET A 502 7.23 7.29 -26.86
CA MET A 502 7.45 6.86 -25.49
C MET A 502 8.23 5.55 -25.36
N LEU A 503 8.21 4.69 -26.37
CA LEU A 503 9.02 3.47 -26.37
C LEU A 503 10.51 3.80 -26.53
N ASN A 504 10.85 4.74 -27.40
CA ASN A 504 12.23 5.20 -27.57
C ASN A 504 12.77 5.92 -26.32
N GLU A 505 11.90 6.62 -25.59
CA GLU A 505 12.24 7.27 -24.31
C GLU A 505 12.18 6.31 -23.12
N LYS A 506 11.84 5.03 -23.36
CA LYS A 506 11.71 4.00 -22.33
C LYS A 506 10.68 4.34 -21.22
N VAL A 507 9.64 5.08 -21.56
CA VAL A 507 8.53 5.41 -20.65
C VAL A 507 7.39 4.45 -20.93
N ILE A 508 7.28 3.41 -20.11
CA ILE A 508 6.35 2.32 -20.27
C ILE A 508 5.63 2.05 -18.95
N GLN A 509 4.42 1.53 -19.01
CA GLN A 509 3.60 1.19 -17.85
C GLN A 509 2.88 -0.14 -18.04
N PRO A 510 2.51 -0.88 -16.95
CA PRO A 510 1.74 -2.11 -17.07
C PRO A 510 0.35 -1.84 -17.67
N SER A 511 -0.09 -2.65 -18.59
CA SER A 511 -1.43 -2.50 -19.19
C SER A 511 -2.56 -2.70 -18.17
N LEU A 512 -2.34 -3.53 -17.15
CA LEU A 512 -3.30 -3.77 -16.09
C LEU A 512 -3.68 -2.48 -15.34
N VAL A 513 -2.73 -1.56 -15.13
CA VAL A 513 -2.98 -0.27 -14.45
C VAL A 513 -4.00 0.55 -15.22
N THR A 514 -3.82 0.72 -16.52
CA THR A 514 -4.74 1.49 -17.38
C THR A 514 -6.12 0.82 -17.46
N ILE A 515 -6.16 -0.50 -17.63
CA ILE A 515 -7.43 -1.26 -17.75
C ILE A 515 -8.21 -1.21 -16.44
N SER A 516 -7.57 -1.43 -15.30
CA SER A 516 -8.22 -1.36 -14.00
C SER A 516 -8.74 0.03 -13.69
N ALA A 517 -7.96 1.08 -14.03
CA ALA A 517 -8.35 2.47 -13.87
C ALA A 517 -9.61 2.81 -14.67
N LEU A 518 -9.68 2.41 -15.93
CA LEU A 518 -10.85 2.61 -16.79
C LEU A 518 -12.08 1.86 -16.25
N LYS A 519 -11.92 0.61 -15.85
CA LYS A 519 -13.01 -0.21 -15.31
C LYS A 519 -13.58 0.38 -14.03
N LEU A 520 -12.74 0.63 -13.05
CA LEU A 520 -13.15 1.14 -11.73
C LEU A 520 -13.76 2.53 -11.83
N ALA A 521 -13.19 3.44 -12.62
CA ALA A 521 -13.75 4.75 -12.86
C ALA A 521 -15.15 4.66 -13.50
N THR A 522 -15.31 3.82 -14.53
CA THR A 522 -16.60 3.65 -15.22
C THR A 522 -17.64 3.01 -14.32
N GLU A 523 -17.25 2.02 -13.49
CA GLU A 523 -18.16 1.36 -12.56
C GLU A 523 -18.73 2.33 -11.52
N VAL A 524 -17.88 3.15 -10.92
CA VAL A 524 -18.31 4.14 -9.93
C VAL A 524 -19.16 5.24 -10.57
N VAL A 525 -18.78 5.73 -11.74
CA VAL A 525 -19.61 6.70 -12.48
C VAL A 525 -20.99 6.13 -12.78
N ARG A 526 -21.07 4.87 -13.22
CA ARG A 526 -22.33 4.17 -13.45
C ARG A 526 -23.18 4.08 -12.19
N MET A 527 -22.58 3.79 -11.03
CA MET A 527 -23.29 3.75 -9.75
C MET A 527 -23.80 5.14 -9.37
N ILE A 528 -22.97 6.18 -9.46
CA ILE A 528 -23.33 7.55 -9.09
C ILE A 528 -24.49 8.09 -9.97
N LEU A 529 -24.47 7.82 -11.28
CA LEU A 529 -25.51 8.27 -12.20
C LEU A 529 -26.89 7.65 -11.92
N LYS A 530 -26.93 6.45 -11.34
CA LYS A 530 -28.16 5.75 -10.99
C LYS A 530 -28.77 6.20 -9.66
N ILE A 531 -28.05 7.00 -8.86
CA ILE A 531 -28.56 7.55 -7.60
C ILE A 531 -29.53 8.69 -7.91
N ASP A 532 -30.74 8.64 -7.39
CA ASP A 532 -31.74 9.70 -7.50
C ASP A 532 -32.01 10.39 -6.17
N ASP A 533 -31.77 9.73 -5.03
CA ASP A 533 -31.99 10.30 -3.71
C ASP A 533 -31.00 9.79 -2.68
N ILE A 534 -30.76 10.55 -1.59
CA ILE A 534 -29.89 10.21 -0.48
C ILE A 534 -30.71 10.15 0.82
N VAL A 535 -30.94 8.95 1.32
CA VAL A 535 -31.66 8.72 2.57
C VAL A 535 -30.67 8.64 3.73
N ILE A 536 -30.83 9.52 4.70
CA ILE A 536 -30.01 9.53 5.92
C ILE A 536 -30.69 8.65 6.97
N CYS A 537 -30.07 7.53 7.30
CA CYS A 537 -30.47 6.67 8.41
C CYS A 537 -29.82 7.13 9.71
N ARG A 538 -30.55 7.02 10.84
CA ARG A 538 -30.07 7.34 12.18
C ARG A 538 -29.33 6.16 12.79
#